data_740ac952ceca33a12dae55553614ee2f
#
_entry.id   740ac952ceca33a12dae55553614ee2f
#
_cell.length_a   1.000
_cell.length_b   1.000
_cell.length_c   1.000
_cell.angle_alpha   90.00
_cell.angle_beta   90.00
_cell.angle_gamma   90.00
#
_symmetry.space_group_name_H-M   'P 1'
#
loop_
_entity.id
_entity.type
_entity.pdbx_description
1 polymer ?
#
loop_
_entity_poly.entity_id
_entity_poly.type
_entity_poly.pdbx_seq_one_letter_code
_entity_poly.pdbx_strand_id
1 'polypeptide(L)'
;MAWRIEFDEASKKDLSKLDSQIARRITAFLRDRLAVSNDPRSLGEALKGSELGEFWKYRVGDYRIIACIEDGALRVLVVRIGNRKEVYRS
;
A
#
# COMPACT_ATOMS: atom_id res chain seq x y z
N MET A 1 -5.42 -10.34 -14.30
CA MET A 1 -3.98 -10.48 -14.09
C MET A 1 -3.66 -10.31 -12.64
N ALA A 2 -2.70 -11.07 -12.18
CA ALA A 2 -2.32 -10.99 -10.77
C ALA A 2 -1.07 -10.15 -10.60
N TRP A 3 -1.12 -9.22 -9.65
CA TRP A 3 0.02 -8.41 -9.27
C TRP A 3 0.64 -9.00 -8.02
N ARG A 4 1.96 -8.98 -7.94
CA ARG A 4 2.65 -9.43 -6.73
C ARG A 4 2.64 -8.29 -5.72
N ILE A 5 2.27 -8.62 -4.49
CA ILE A 5 2.33 -7.64 -3.41
C ILE A 5 3.57 -7.97 -2.57
N GLU A 6 4.46 -6.99 -2.47
CA GLU A 6 5.68 -7.14 -1.68
C GLU A 6 5.79 -6.00 -0.68
N PHE A 7 6.50 -6.24 0.39
CA PHE A 7 6.67 -5.26 1.47
C PHE A 7 8.14 -4.98 1.67
N ASP A 8 8.50 -3.71 1.79
CA ASP A 8 9.87 -3.39 2.19
C ASP A 8 9.99 -3.49 3.71
N GLU A 9 11.20 -3.25 4.23
CA GLU A 9 11.45 -3.39 5.65
C GLU A 9 10.60 -2.46 6.51
N ALA A 10 10.45 -1.22 6.08
CA ALA A 10 9.67 -0.24 6.84
C ALA A 10 8.20 -0.63 6.92
N SER A 11 7.63 -1.09 5.81
CA SER A 11 6.23 -1.49 5.79
C SER A 11 5.99 -2.77 6.58
N LYS A 12 6.94 -3.69 6.58
CA LYS A 12 6.85 -4.89 7.41
C LYS A 12 6.79 -4.52 8.89
N LYS A 13 7.63 -3.58 9.30
CA LYS A 13 7.60 -3.08 10.68
C LYS A 13 6.28 -2.40 11.00
N ASP A 14 5.80 -1.57 10.08
CA ASP A 14 4.52 -0.91 10.26
C ASP A 14 3.41 -1.93 10.48
N LEU A 15 3.37 -2.95 9.62
CA LEU A 15 2.34 -3.99 9.70
C LEU A 15 2.40 -4.76 11.02
N SER A 16 3.61 -5.05 11.50
CA SER A 16 3.79 -5.81 12.74
C SER A 16 3.31 -5.05 13.98
N LYS A 17 3.23 -3.73 13.90
CA LYS A 17 2.78 -2.90 15.02
C LYS A 17 1.28 -2.70 15.07
N LEU A 18 0.57 -3.12 14.04
CA LEU A 18 -0.86 -2.92 13.97
C LEU A 18 -1.60 -3.99 14.78
N ASP A 19 -2.78 -3.61 15.27
CA ASP A 19 -3.70 -4.56 15.84
C ASP A 19 -3.98 -5.66 14.82
N SER A 20 -4.15 -6.89 15.28
CA SER A 20 -4.30 -8.03 14.38
C SER A 20 -5.49 -7.91 13.44
N GLN A 21 -6.59 -7.33 13.89
CA GLN A 21 -7.76 -7.12 13.04
C GLN A 21 -7.47 -6.12 11.94
N ILE A 22 -6.76 -5.06 12.26
CA ILE A 22 -6.39 -4.05 11.28
C ILE A 22 -5.42 -4.65 10.26
N ALA A 23 -4.42 -5.39 10.74
CA ALA A 23 -3.47 -6.05 9.86
C ALA A 23 -4.16 -7.00 8.89
N ARG A 24 -5.15 -7.75 9.36
CA ARG A 24 -5.93 -8.65 8.50
C ARG A 24 -6.71 -7.91 7.43
N ARG A 25 -7.33 -6.79 7.81
CA ARG A 25 -8.09 -5.98 6.85
C ARG A 25 -7.19 -5.44 5.76
N ILE A 26 -6.03 -4.95 6.14
CA ILE A 26 -5.06 -4.41 5.19
C ILE A 26 -4.55 -5.52 4.27
N THR A 27 -4.18 -6.65 4.83
CA THR A 27 -3.70 -7.79 4.06
C THR A 27 -4.78 -8.30 3.11
N ALA A 28 -6.02 -8.37 3.58
CA ALA A 28 -7.13 -8.80 2.74
C ALA A 28 -7.37 -7.84 1.57
N PHE A 29 -7.29 -6.54 1.82
CA PHE A 29 -7.40 -5.55 0.75
C PHE A 29 -6.33 -5.76 -0.31
N LEU A 30 -5.08 -5.91 0.14
CA LEU A 30 -3.96 -6.08 -0.78
C LEU A 30 -4.09 -7.37 -1.60
N ARG A 31 -4.48 -8.45 -0.97
CA ARG A 31 -4.58 -9.75 -1.64
C ARG A 31 -5.83 -9.89 -2.48
N ASP A 32 -6.97 -9.49 -1.93
CA ASP A 32 -8.27 -9.79 -2.55
C ASP A 32 -8.77 -8.70 -3.47
N ARG A 33 -8.25 -7.50 -3.35
CA ARG A 33 -8.67 -6.38 -4.18
C ARG A 33 -7.55 -5.87 -5.08
N LEU A 34 -6.40 -5.56 -4.49
CA LEU A 34 -5.33 -4.92 -5.24
C LEU A 34 -4.59 -5.89 -6.14
N ALA A 35 -4.22 -7.04 -5.62
CA ALA A 35 -3.44 -8.02 -6.40
C ALA A 35 -4.20 -8.56 -7.60
N VAL A 36 -5.53 -8.61 -7.52
CA VAL A 36 -6.37 -9.15 -8.60
C VAL A 36 -6.90 -8.08 -9.53
N SER A 37 -6.63 -6.81 -9.27
CA SER A 37 -7.14 -5.73 -10.11
C SER A 37 -6.42 -5.71 -11.46
N ASN A 38 -7.10 -5.20 -12.46
CA ASN A 38 -6.47 -5.01 -13.77
C ASN A 38 -5.44 -3.89 -13.73
N ASP A 39 -5.73 -2.86 -12.94
CA ASP A 39 -4.82 -1.75 -12.77
C ASP A 39 -4.86 -1.29 -11.32
N PRO A 40 -3.79 -1.54 -10.54
CA PRO A 40 -3.76 -1.13 -9.13
C PRO A 40 -3.95 0.37 -8.92
N ARG A 41 -3.68 1.18 -9.94
CA ARG A 41 -3.86 2.63 -9.82
C ARG A 41 -5.32 3.02 -9.66
N SER A 42 -6.22 2.21 -10.21
CA SER A 42 -7.65 2.51 -10.16
C SER A 42 -8.23 2.47 -8.75
N LEU A 43 -7.57 1.77 -7.82
CA LEU A 43 -8.05 1.63 -6.46
C LEU A 43 -7.46 2.64 -5.49
N GLY A 44 -6.57 3.50 -5.97
CA GLY A 44 -5.88 4.45 -5.12
C GLY A 44 -5.79 5.83 -5.75
N GLU A 45 -4.96 6.67 -5.14
CA GLU A 45 -4.72 8.02 -5.63
C GLU A 45 -3.22 8.27 -5.69
N ALA A 46 -2.79 9.03 -6.69
CA ALA A 46 -1.40 9.42 -6.79
C ALA A 46 -1.02 10.30 -5.60
N LEU A 47 0.12 10.02 -5.01
CA LEU A 47 0.63 10.81 -3.90
C LEU A 47 1.35 12.03 -4.45
N LYS A 48 0.76 13.18 -4.29
CA LYS A 48 1.30 14.42 -4.84
C LYS A 48 2.53 14.88 -4.07
N GLY A 49 3.43 15.53 -4.78
CA GLY A 49 4.62 16.10 -4.17
C GLY A 49 5.76 15.14 -3.96
N SER A 50 5.64 13.93 -4.46
CA SER A 50 6.71 12.96 -4.34
C SER A 50 7.80 13.25 -5.36
N GLU A 51 9.01 13.46 -4.87
CA GLU A 51 10.16 13.70 -5.75
C GLU A 51 10.63 12.43 -6.44
N LEU A 52 10.31 11.29 -5.85
CA LEU A 52 10.73 10.01 -6.38
C LEU A 52 9.72 9.42 -7.35
N GLY A 53 8.72 10.22 -7.73
CA GLY A 53 7.76 9.86 -8.74
C GLY A 53 6.59 9.08 -8.18
N GLU A 54 6.46 7.85 -8.48
CA GLU A 54 5.19 7.23 -8.60
C GLU A 54 4.73 6.47 -7.37
N PHE A 55 4.50 7.21 -6.29
CA PHE A 55 3.86 6.63 -5.11
C PHE A 55 2.36 6.78 -5.19
N TRP A 56 1.68 5.75 -4.69
CA TRP A 56 0.23 5.69 -4.67
C TRP A 56 -0.23 5.43 -3.26
N LYS A 57 -1.36 6.02 -2.91
CA LYS A 57 -1.93 5.83 -1.59
C LYS A 57 -3.25 5.10 -1.68
N TYR A 58 -3.47 4.20 -0.74
CA TYR A 58 -4.69 3.43 -0.65
C TYR A 58 -5.28 3.61 0.73
N ARG A 59 -6.59 3.60 0.81
CA ARG A 59 -7.30 3.82 2.05
C ARG A 59 -7.98 2.55 2.52
N VAL A 60 -7.70 2.14 3.76
CA VAL A 60 -8.39 1.01 4.40
C VAL A 60 -8.82 1.50 5.78
N GLY A 61 -10.10 1.87 5.91
CA GLY A 61 -10.59 2.48 7.15
C GLY A 61 -9.85 3.78 7.46
N ASP A 62 -9.30 3.87 8.64
CA ASP A 62 -8.52 5.03 9.07
C ASP A 62 -7.03 4.91 8.74
N TYR A 63 -6.67 3.86 8.03
CA TYR A 63 -5.27 3.60 7.70
C TYR A 63 -4.98 3.90 6.25
N ARG A 64 -3.72 4.20 6.00
CA ARG A 64 -3.22 4.47 4.65
C ARG A 64 -2.10 3.53 4.31
N ILE A 65 -2.08 3.12 3.07
CA ILE A 65 -1.02 2.28 2.52
C ILE A 65 -0.34 3.10 1.42
N ILE A 66 0.97 3.25 1.52
CA ILE A 66 1.75 3.91 0.48
C ILE A 66 2.52 2.83 -0.27
N ALA A 67 2.41 2.84 -1.59
CA ALA A 67 3.03 1.81 -2.40
C ALA A 67 3.57 2.38 -3.70
N CYS A 68 4.52 1.67 -4.26
CA CYS A 68 5.11 1.97 -5.55
C CYS A 68 4.65 0.88 -6.52
N ILE A 69 4.20 1.28 -7.71
CA ILE A 69 3.70 0.34 -8.71
C ILE A 69 4.78 0.15 -9.78
N GLU A 70 5.21 -1.09 -9.96
CA GLU A 70 6.24 -1.44 -10.92
C GLU A 70 5.63 -2.27 -12.04
N ASP A 71 5.25 -1.61 -13.11
CA ASP A 71 4.52 -2.23 -14.21
C ASP A 71 5.29 -3.37 -14.87
N GLY A 72 6.56 -3.15 -15.14
CA GLY A 72 7.36 -4.16 -15.81
C GLY A 72 7.48 -5.46 -15.05
N ALA A 73 7.40 -5.40 -13.73
CA ALA A 73 7.50 -6.58 -12.88
C ALA A 73 6.13 -7.05 -12.38
N LEU A 74 5.07 -6.37 -12.73
CA LEU A 74 3.71 -6.61 -12.19
C LEU A 74 3.74 -6.70 -10.67
N ARG A 75 4.40 -5.73 -10.06
CA ARG A 75 4.64 -5.73 -8.61
C ARG A 75 4.13 -4.44 -7.98
N VAL A 76 3.48 -4.58 -6.84
CA VAL A 76 3.13 -3.45 -5.98
C VAL A 76 3.99 -3.57 -4.73
N LEU A 77 4.92 -2.65 -4.56
CA LEU A 77 5.82 -2.64 -3.41
C LEU A 77 5.25 -1.70 -2.35
N VAL A 78 4.81 -2.27 -1.25
CA VAL A 78 4.27 -1.49 -0.14
C VAL A 78 5.44 -0.93 0.67
N VAL A 79 5.48 0.39 0.81
CA VAL A 79 6.61 1.07 1.48
C VAL A 79 6.24 1.63 2.85
N ARG A 80 4.99 2.00 3.08
CA ARG A 80 4.54 2.46 4.41
C ARG A 80 3.09 2.07 4.65
N ILE A 81 2.79 1.77 5.91
CA ILE A 81 1.42 1.52 6.35
C ILE A 81 1.26 2.23 7.68
N GLY A 82 0.18 2.96 7.85
CA GLY A 82 -0.05 3.59 9.13
C GLY A 82 -1.34 4.35 9.19
N ASN A 83 -1.62 4.91 10.38
CA ASN A 83 -2.75 5.76 10.58
C ASN A 83 -2.59 7.01 9.73
N ARG A 84 -3.70 7.55 9.28
CA ARG A 84 -3.74 8.75 8.45
C ARG A 84 -2.82 9.86 8.92
N LYS A 85 -2.76 10.10 10.22
CA LYS A 85 -1.95 11.19 10.77
C LYS A 85 -0.46 10.90 10.74
N GLU A 86 -0.11 9.63 10.91
CA GLU A 86 1.31 9.24 11.01
C GLU A 86 1.97 9.11 9.66
N VAL A 87 1.25 8.58 8.68
CA VAL A 87 1.81 8.31 7.35
C VAL A 87 2.23 9.58 6.63
N TYR A 88 1.53 10.68 6.87
CA TYR A 88 1.82 11.94 6.20
C TYR A 88 2.80 12.84 6.95
N ARG A 89 3.34 12.32 8.04
CA ARG A 89 4.26 13.08 8.87
C ARG A 89 5.66 12.71 8.57
N SER A 90 6.32 12.84 7.81
CA SER A 90 7.72 12.46 7.78
C SER A 90 8.61 13.57 7.19
#